data_15f06f8775c99687bd78243aaeb90a64
#
_entry.id   15f06f8775c99687bd78243aaeb90a64
#
_cell.length_a   1.000
_cell.length_b   1.000
_cell.length_c   1.000
_cell.angle_alpha   90.00
_cell.angle_beta   90.00
_cell.angle_gamma   90.00
#
_symmetry.space_group_name_H-M   'P 1'
#
loop_
_entity.id
_entity.type
_entity.pdbx_description
1 polymer ?
#
loop_
_entity_poly.entity_id
_entity_poly.type
_entity_poly.pdbx_seq_one_letter_code
_entity_poly.pdbx_strand_id
1 'polypeptide(L)'
;MVTAVSDTTGAAQNAAPGAAGAHASGSPAPRGARVRLDGVSHRYPLLHDLDRGWVPALARMVSAAARARHEAEAAKPAELQVLDAIDLAIAPGEFVALVGQSGCGKSTILRLLAGLETPSAGAVEVDGQPVAGPAPERALAFQDATLLPWRTVRENVGLGPQARGRLAANERRITAALELVGLRDFAEA
;
A
#
# COMPACT_ATOMS: atom_id res chain seq x y z
N MET A 1 -9.11 -10.07 -11.56
CA MET A 1 -9.53 -10.71 -10.31
C MET A 1 -8.33 -10.76 -9.39
N VAL A 2 -8.42 -10.13 -8.22
CA VAL A 2 -7.37 -10.19 -7.19
C VAL A 2 -7.78 -11.27 -6.21
N THR A 3 -6.89 -12.21 -5.94
CA THR A 3 -7.11 -13.26 -4.94
C THR A 3 -6.15 -13.01 -3.77
N ALA A 4 -6.69 -12.86 -2.58
CA ALA A 4 -5.91 -12.84 -1.35
C ALA A 4 -5.75 -14.28 -0.86
N VAL A 5 -4.53 -14.69 -0.61
CA VAL A 5 -4.21 -16.01 0.01
C VAL A 5 -3.71 -15.72 1.41
N SER A 6 -4.46 -16.17 2.41
CA SER A 6 -4.05 -16.14 3.82
C SER A 6 -3.51 -17.52 4.20
N ASP A 7 -2.32 -17.56 4.78
CA ASP A 7 -1.74 -18.79 5.34
C ASP A 7 -2.04 -18.80 6.85
N THR A 8 -3.08 -19.57 7.22
CA THR A 8 -3.39 -19.94 8.59
C THR A 8 -2.78 -21.31 8.89
N THR A 9 -1.45 -21.42 8.82
CA THR A 9 -0.80 -22.67 9.26
C THR A 9 -0.80 -22.70 10.78
N GLY A 10 -1.86 -23.30 11.29
CA GLY A 10 -1.99 -23.68 12.68
C GLY A 10 -0.89 -24.65 13.07
N ALA A 11 -0.13 -24.30 14.09
CA ALA A 11 0.73 -25.23 14.79
C ALA A 11 -0.13 -26.34 15.40
N ALA A 12 -0.18 -27.50 14.76
CA ALA A 12 -0.79 -28.71 15.28
C ALA A 12 0.18 -29.42 16.22
N GLN A 13 -0.22 -29.51 17.47
CA GLN A 13 -0.12 -30.62 18.41
C GLN A 13 1.14 -31.51 18.37
N ASN A 14 1.96 -31.39 19.43
CA ASN A 14 2.52 -32.55 20.09
C ASN A 14 2.42 -32.35 21.59
N ALA A 15 1.41 -32.99 22.20
CA ALA A 15 1.20 -33.03 23.62
C ALA A 15 1.87 -34.30 24.19
N ALA A 16 2.83 -34.10 25.08
CA ALA A 16 3.21 -35.10 26.09
C ALA A 16 2.84 -34.56 27.48
N PRO A 17 2.27 -35.33 28.38
CA PRO A 17 1.76 -34.87 29.67
C PRO A 17 2.85 -34.87 30.74
N GLY A 18 2.93 -33.83 31.53
CA GLY A 18 3.61 -33.91 32.83
C GLY A 18 4.25 -32.59 33.28
N ALA A 19 3.63 -32.06 34.30
CA ALA A 19 4.12 -31.21 35.38
C ALA A 19 3.41 -29.86 35.49
N ALA A 20 2.61 -29.77 36.55
CA ALA A 20 1.97 -28.56 37.04
C ALA A 20 3.00 -27.50 37.43
N GLY A 21 2.92 -26.34 36.81
CA GLY A 21 3.62 -25.14 37.20
C GLY A 21 2.82 -23.97 36.65
N ALA A 22 2.09 -23.29 37.56
CA ALA A 22 1.31 -22.09 37.21
C ALA A 22 2.24 -20.94 36.83
N HIS A 23 2.55 -20.83 35.57
CA HIS A 23 3.04 -19.57 34.96
C HIS A 23 1.90 -18.99 34.13
N ALA A 24 1.34 -17.88 34.60
CA ALA A 24 0.48 -17.03 33.82
C ALA A 24 1.31 -16.49 32.62
N SER A 25 1.44 -17.30 31.57
CA SER A 25 1.97 -16.89 30.29
C SER A 25 0.85 -16.16 29.55
N GLY A 26 0.71 -14.87 29.82
CA GLY A 26 0.01 -13.98 28.89
C GLY A 26 0.72 -14.10 27.55
N SER A 27 0.14 -14.78 26.57
CA SER A 27 0.61 -14.75 25.19
C SER A 27 0.76 -13.28 24.81
N PRO A 28 1.93 -12.83 24.31
CA PRO A 28 2.06 -11.46 23.85
C PRO A 28 0.97 -11.20 22.80
N ALA A 29 0.25 -10.10 22.99
CA ALA A 29 -0.79 -9.69 22.03
C ALA A 29 -0.20 -9.74 20.60
N PRO A 30 -0.97 -10.25 19.62
CA PRO A 30 -0.47 -10.38 18.25
C PRO A 30 0.06 -9.02 17.78
N ARG A 31 1.32 -8.99 17.33
CA ARG A 31 1.94 -7.78 16.79
C ARG A 31 1.43 -7.61 15.38
N GLY A 32 0.70 -6.53 15.13
CA GLY A 32 0.15 -6.19 13.83
C GLY A 32 -1.21 -5.52 13.97
N ALA A 33 -1.59 -4.79 12.96
CA ALA A 33 -2.86 -4.08 12.90
C ALA A 33 -3.93 -4.96 12.24
N ARG A 34 -5.18 -4.77 12.63
CA ARG A 34 -6.34 -5.29 11.91
C ARG A 34 -6.60 -4.40 10.71
N VAL A 35 -6.81 -4.99 9.55
CA VAL A 35 -7.15 -4.26 8.32
C VAL A 35 -8.51 -4.70 7.81
N ARG A 36 -9.31 -3.76 7.33
CA ARG A 36 -10.59 -4.02 6.67
C ARG A 36 -10.75 -3.11 5.46
N LEU A 37 -11.09 -3.72 4.34
CA LEU A 37 -11.65 -3.08 3.16
C LEU A 37 -13.12 -3.49 3.09
N ASP A 38 -14.02 -2.52 2.90
CA ASP A 38 -15.47 -2.73 2.85
C ASP A 38 -16.01 -2.08 1.58
N GLY A 39 -16.37 -2.90 0.58
CA GLY A 39 -16.89 -2.45 -0.71
C GLY A 39 -15.97 -1.47 -1.45
N VAL A 40 -14.65 -1.60 -1.32
CA VAL A 40 -13.69 -0.63 -1.83
C VAL A 40 -13.66 -0.63 -3.36
N SER A 41 -13.96 0.52 -3.94
CA SER A 41 -13.79 0.79 -5.37
C SER A 41 -12.83 1.94 -5.59
N HIS A 42 -12.03 1.87 -6.67
CA HIS A 42 -11.12 2.95 -7.02
C HIS A 42 -11.04 3.15 -8.53
N ARG A 43 -11.02 4.42 -8.94
CA ARG A 43 -10.98 4.86 -10.34
C ARG A 43 -9.89 5.89 -10.51
N TYR A 44 -9.18 5.80 -11.63
CA TYR A 44 -8.21 6.80 -12.05
C TYR A 44 -8.77 7.64 -13.20
N PRO A 45 -8.58 8.97 -13.18
CA PRO A 45 -8.93 9.79 -14.33
C PRO A 45 -8.05 9.43 -15.52
N LEU A 46 -8.64 9.30 -16.70
CA LEU A 46 -7.89 9.13 -17.94
C LEU A 46 -7.35 10.48 -18.41
N LEU A 47 -6.05 10.54 -18.74
CA LEU A 47 -5.34 11.78 -19.10
C LEU A 47 -5.96 12.56 -20.26
N HIS A 48 -6.74 11.92 -21.14
CA HIS A 48 -7.38 12.64 -22.26
C HIS A 48 -8.51 13.57 -21.81
N ASP A 49 -8.94 13.53 -20.56
CA ASP A 49 -9.91 14.47 -19.99
C ASP A 49 -9.28 15.85 -19.65
N LEU A 50 -7.95 15.93 -19.56
CA LEU A 50 -7.24 17.18 -19.36
C LEU A 50 -7.26 18.09 -20.61
N ASP A 51 -7.48 17.52 -21.79
CA ASP A 51 -7.55 18.26 -23.07
C ASP A 51 -8.94 18.83 -23.39
N ARG A 52 -9.98 18.48 -22.62
CA ARG A 52 -11.36 18.96 -22.85
C ARG A 52 -11.52 20.47 -22.73
N GLY A 53 -10.59 21.14 -22.05
CA GLY A 53 -10.63 22.61 -21.90
C GLY A 53 -10.15 23.41 -23.12
N TRP A 54 -9.33 22.83 -24.02
CA TRP A 54 -8.69 23.60 -25.10
C TRP A 54 -9.22 23.27 -26.52
N VAL A 55 -9.80 22.11 -26.71
CA VAL A 55 -10.22 21.60 -28.04
C VAL A 55 -11.48 22.26 -28.65
N PRO A 56 -12.45 22.85 -27.89
CA PRO A 56 -13.69 23.33 -28.48
C PRO A 56 -13.54 24.42 -29.54
N ALA A 57 -12.47 25.23 -29.49
CA ALA A 57 -12.28 26.32 -30.44
C ALA A 57 -11.76 25.81 -31.81
N LEU A 58 -10.90 24.79 -31.81
CA LEU A 58 -10.35 24.18 -33.02
C LEU A 58 -11.34 23.22 -33.69
N ALA A 59 -12.18 22.53 -32.89
CA ALA A 59 -13.16 21.56 -33.38
C ALA A 59 -14.23 22.18 -34.28
N ARG A 60 -14.46 23.51 -34.22
CA ARG A 60 -15.39 24.22 -35.11
C ARG A 60 -14.91 24.27 -36.56
N MET A 61 -13.63 24.02 -36.80
CA MET A 61 -13.02 24.10 -38.13
C MET A 61 -12.86 22.73 -38.82
N VAL A 62 -13.25 21.65 -38.14
CA VAL A 62 -13.00 20.29 -38.63
C VAL A 62 -14.28 19.67 -39.21
N SER A 63 -14.11 18.78 -40.21
CA SER A 63 -15.22 18.11 -40.94
C SER A 63 -16.15 17.31 -40.05
N ALA A 64 -17.41 17.07 -40.52
CA ALA A 64 -18.44 16.30 -39.81
C ALA A 64 -17.95 14.89 -39.36
N ALA A 65 -17.11 14.25 -40.19
CA ALA A 65 -16.51 12.94 -39.87
C ALA A 65 -15.53 13.00 -38.69
N ALA A 66 -14.79 14.09 -38.53
CA ALA A 66 -13.92 14.27 -37.39
C ALA A 66 -14.69 14.61 -36.12
N ARG A 67 -15.85 15.31 -36.25
CA ARG A 67 -16.77 15.54 -35.11
C ARG A 67 -17.38 14.23 -34.60
N ALA A 68 -17.84 13.37 -35.49
CA ALA A 68 -18.39 12.07 -35.14
C ALA A 68 -17.35 11.15 -34.44
N ARG A 69 -16.10 11.20 -34.88
CA ARG A 69 -14.98 10.49 -34.22
C ARG A 69 -14.67 11.06 -32.84
N HIS A 70 -14.71 12.38 -32.71
CA HIS A 70 -14.49 13.06 -31.43
C HIS A 70 -15.61 12.79 -30.43
N GLU A 71 -16.88 12.76 -30.91
CA GLU A 71 -18.04 12.40 -30.09
C GLU A 71 -18.00 10.92 -29.67
N ALA A 72 -17.58 10.02 -30.57
CA ALA A 72 -17.38 8.60 -30.24
C ALA A 72 -16.21 8.38 -29.25
N GLU A 73 -15.16 9.15 -29.34
CA GLU A 73 -14.03 9.13 -28.39
C GLU A 73 -14.42 9.75 -27.04
N ALA A 74 -15.25 10.81 -27.04
CA ALA A 74 -15.80 11.43 -25.83
C ALA A 74 -16.80 10.52 -25.09
N ALA A 75 -17.33 9.48 -25.75
CA ALA A 75 -18.19 8.46 -25.14
C ALA A 75 -17.41 7.40 -24.36
N LYS A 76 -16.06 7.37 -24.47
CA LYS A 76 -15.22 6.50 -23.64
C LYS A 76 -15.26 6.97 -22.18
N PRO A 77 -15.25 6.05 -21.21
CA PRO A 77 -15.24 6.43 -19.80
C PRO A 77 -14.04 7.33 -19.52
N ALA A 78 -14.32 8.50 -18.95
CA ALA A 78 -13.29 9.46 -18.53
C ALA A 78 -12.44 8.93 -17.36
N GLU A 79 -12.80 7.77 -16.82
CA GLU A 79 -12.19 7.13 -15.67
C GLU A 79 -11.91 5.65 -15.96
N LEU A 80 -10.75 5.18 -15.51
CA LEU A 80 -10.40 3.76 -15.52
C LEU A 80 -10.73 3.17 -14.15
N GLN A 81 -11.73 2.29 -14.08
CA GLN A 81 -12.02 1.53 -12.86
C GLN A 81 -10.98 0.43 -12.68
N VAL A 82 -10.23 0.50 -11.56
CA VAL A 82 -9.15 -0.45 -11.22
C VAL A 82 -9.57 -1.40 -10.11
N LEU A 83 -10.37 -0.93 -9.16
CA LEU A 83 -10.97 -1.75 -8.11
C LEU A 83 -12.49 -1.60 -8.15
N ASP A 84 -13.18 -2.71 -7.94
CA ASP A 84 -14.65 -2.78 -7.97
C ASP A 84 -15.16 -3.58 -6.77
N ALA A 85 -15.74 -2.89 -5.79
CA ALA A 85 -16.37 -3.43 -4.59
C ALA A 85 -15.53 -4.53 -3.90
N ILE A 86 -14.26 -4.23 -3.61
CA ILE A 86 -13.34 -5.19 -2.96
C ILE A 86 -13.61 -5.25 -1.46
N ASP A 87 -13.84 -6.46 -0.97
CA ASP A 87 -13.92 -6.80 0.45
C ASP A 87 -12.69 -7.61 0.86
N LEU A 88 -12.01 -7.19 1.93
CA LEU A 88 -10.85 -7.87 2.48
C LEU A 88 -10.77 -7.62 3.98
N ALA A 89 -10.53 -8.67 4.75
CA ALA A 89 -10.25 -8.58 6.18
C ALA A 89 -8.92 -9.27 6.48
N ILE A 90 -8.05 -8.60 7.23
CA ILE A 90 -6.75 -9.13 7.67
C ILE A 90 -6.69 -9.04 9.18
N ALA A 91 -6.42 -10.17 9.82
CA ALA A 91 -6.29 -10.25 11.27
C ALA A 91 -4.93 -9.68 11.75
N PRO A 92 -4.83 -9.21 13.02
CA PRO A 92 -3.55 -8.78 13.57
C PRO A 92 -2.50 -9.89 13.50
N GLY A 93 -1.33 -9.58 12.91
CA GLY A 93 -0.22 -10.52 12.75
C GLY A 93 -0.36 -11.50 11.57
N GLU A 94 -1.44 -11.41 10.81
CA GLU A 94 -1.61 -12.22 9.61
C GLU A 94 -0.70 -11.73 8.49
N PHE A 95 -0.10 -12.69 7.76
CA PHE A 95 0.64 -12.43 6.52
C PHE A 95 -0.27 -12.72 5.33
N VAL A 96 -0.49 -11.73 4.49
CA VAL A 96 -1.36 -11.83 3.31
C VAL A 96 -0.57 -11.53 2.04
N ALA A 97 -0.67 -12.41 1.05
CA ALA A 97 -0.12 -12.20 -0.28
C ALA A 97 -1.24 -11.89 -1.29
N LEU A 98 -1.13 -10.75 -1.98
CA LEU A 98 -2.01 -10.40 -3.09
C LEU A 98 -1.44 -10.95 -4.40
N VAL A 99 -2.13 -11.90 -5.01
CA VAL A 99 -1.71 -12.56 -6.25
C VAL A 99 -2.66 -12.18 -7.39
N GLY A 100 -2.10 -11.93 -8.57
CA GLY A 100 -2.89 -11.60 -9.76
C GLY A 100 -2.01 -11.06 -10.88
N GLN A 101 -2.58 -10.91 -12.08
CA GLN A 101 -1.89 -10.40 -13.26
C GLN A 101 -1.39 -8.96 -13.05
N SER A 102 -0.43 -8.52 -13.90
CA SER A 102 -0.01 -7.12 -13.90
C SER A 102 -1.20 -6.21 -14.24
N GLY A 103 -1.32 -5.07 -13.53
CA GLY A 103 -2.40 -4.11 -13.74
C GLY A 103 -3.74 -4.46 -13.07
N CYS A 104 -3.89 -5.59 -12.35
CA CYS A 104 -5.15 -5.96 -11.71
C CYS A 104 -5.47 -5.23 -10.37
N GLY A 105 -4.73 -4.17 -10.02
CA GLY A 105 -5.04 -3.34 -8.85
C GLY A 105 -4.29 -3.65 -7.55
N LYS A 106 -3.35 -4.63 -7.52
CA LYS A 106 -2.58 -4.97 -6.29
C LYS A 106 -1.89 -3.76 -5.67
N SER A 107 -1.16 -3.00 -6.48
CA SER A 107 -0.44 -1.80 -6.03
C SER A 107 -1.41 -0.70 -5.58
N THR A 108 -2.59 -0.61 -6.19
CA THR A 108 -3.65 0.33 -5.78
C THR A 108 -4.16 -0.02 -4.39
N ILE A 109 -4.43 -1.30 -4.10
CA ILE A 109 -4.82 -1.73 -2.74
C ILE A 109 -3.74 -1.34 -1.72
N LEU A 110 -2.46 -1.59 -2.02
CA LEU A 110 -1.36 -1.23 -1.11
C LEU A 110 -1.26 0.29 -0.88
N ARG A 111 -1.49 1.12 -1.91
CA ARG A 111 -1.50 2.59 -1.79
C ARG A 111 -2.67 3.09 -0.96
N LEU A 112 -3.85 2.50 -1.14
CA LEU A 112 -5.02 2.80 -0.31
C LEU A 112 -4.77 2.45 1.16
N LEU A 113 -4.20 1.28 1.45
CA LEU A 113 -3.83 0.85 2.80
C LEU A 113 -2.77 1.75 3.43
N ALA A 114 -1.79 2.21 2.65
CA ALA A 114 -0.78 3.16 3.10
C ALA A 114 -1.34 4.58 3.33
N GLY A 115 -2.54 4.88 2.82
CA GLY A 115 -3.15 6.21 2.85
C GLY A 115 -2.55 7.17 1.84
N LEU A 116 -1.87 6.66 0.81
CA LEU A 116 -1.33 7.47 -0.30
C LEU A 116 -2.41 7.85 -1.31
N GLU A 117 -3.50 7.10 -1.34
CA GLU A 117 -4.68 7.32 -2.17
C GLU A 117 -5.93 7.14 -1.32
N THR A 118 -7.04 7.74 -1.75
CA THR A 118 -8.35 7.62 -1.11
C THR A 118 -9.26 6.81 -2.02
N PRO A 119 -10.03 5.84 -1.52
CA PRO A 119 -10.94 5.07 -2.34
C PRO A 119 -12.02 5.97 -2.96
N SER A 120 -12.45 5.66 -4.21
CA SER A 120 -13.56 6.37 -4.86
C SER A 120 -14.91 6.01 -4.24
N ALA A 121 -15.04 4.82 -3.66
CA ALA A 121 -16.18 4.36 -2.88
C ALA A 121 -15.76 3.26 -1.90
N GLY A 122 -16.59 2.99 -0.91
CA GLY A 122 -16.29 2.07 0.17
C GLY A 122 -15.39 2.67 1.26
N ALA A 123 -14.88 1.84 2.15
CA ALA A 123 -14.06 2.26 3.28
C ALA A 123 -12.83 1.38 3.47
N VAL A 124 -11.71 2.01 3.85
CA VAL A 124 -10.48 1.33 4.28
C VAL A 124 -10.25 1.68 5.74
N GLU A 125 -10.10 0.67 6.58
CA GLU A 125 -9.90 0.83 8.02
C GLU A 125 -8.66 0.07 8.49
N VAL A 126 -7.96 0.66 9.45
CA VAL A 126 -6.86 0.04 10.20
C VAL A 126 -7.14 0.19 11.68
N ASP A 127 -7.20 -0.91 12.41
CA ASP A 127 -7.59 -0.98 13.83
C ASP A 127 -8.92 -0.28 14.13
N GLY A 128 -9.90 -0.41 13.21
CA GLY A 128 -11.23 0.19 13.32
C GLY A 128 -11.25 1.70 13.08
N GLN A 129 -10.15 2.29 12.62
CA GLN A 129 -10.08 3.70 12.26
C GLN A 129 -9.98 3.87 10.74
N PRO A 130 -10.77 4.77 10.14
CA PRO A 130 -10.66 5.07 8.72
C PRO A 130 -9.26 5.55 8.34
N VAL A 131 -8.77 5.11 7.19
CA VAL A 131 -7.49 5.56 6.63
C VAL A 131 -7.72 6.89 5.91
N ALA A 132 -7.41 7.99 6.60
CA ALA A 132 -7.56 9.35 6.07
C ALA A 132 -6.30 9.89 5.37
N GLY A 133 -5.16 9.20 5.49
CA GLY A 133 -3.88 9.63 4.92
C GLY A 133 -2.71 8.78 5.40
N PRO A 134 -1.48 9.11 4.98
CA PRO A 134 -0.27 8.43 5.46
C PRO A 134 -0.12 8.57 6.98
N ALA A 135 0.33 7.50 7.64
CA ALA A 135 0.55 7.51 9.08
C ALA A 135 1.85 6.77 9.43
N PRO A 136 2.51 7.16 10.54
CA PRO A 136 3.77 6.57 10.97
C PRO A 136 3.74 5.07 11.25
N GLU A 137 2.56 4.54 11.55
CA GLU A 137 2.31 3.14 11.88
C GLU A 137 2.23 2.26 10.63
N ARG A 138 2.09 2.87 9.45
CA ARG A 138 1.99 2.19 8.17
C ARG A 138 3.22 2.48 7.31
N ALA A 139 3.91 1.45 6.87
CA ALA A 139 5.05 1.57 5.97
C ALA A 139 4.74 0.86 4.65
N LEU A 140 5.15 1.46 3.54
CA LEU A 140 5.07 0.88 2.21
C LEU A 140 6.48 0.73 1.65
N ALA A 141 6.86 -0.50 1.26
CA ALA A 141 8.05 -0.73 0.46
C ALA A 141 7.64 -0.73 -1.03
N PHE A 142 8.24 0.17 -1.80
CA PHE A 142 8.01 0.26 -3.24
C PHE A 142 8.81 -0.82 -3.98
N GLN A 143 8.35 -1.21 -5.16
CA GLN A 143 9.03 -2.17 -6.03
C GLN A 143 10.36 -1.60 -6.54
N ASP A 144 10.39 -0.31 -6.87
CA ASP A 144 11.59 0.39 -7.28
C ASP A 144 12.35 0.94 -6.07
N ALA A 145 13.68 0.93 -6.15
CA ALA A 145 14.51 1.52 -5.11
C ALA A 145 14.31 3.04 -5.08
N THR A 146 13.72 3.54 -3.99
CA THR A 146 13.45 4.97 -3.79
C THR A 146 14.52 5.62 -2.90
N LEU A 147 15.76 5.19 -3.04
CA LEU A 147 16.88 5.76 -2.30
C LEU A 147 17.21 7.16 -2.81
N LEU A 148 17.63 8.04 -1.91
CA LEU A 148 18.16 9.34 -2.25
C LEU A 148 19.65 9.17 -2.64
N PRO A 149 20.01 9.34 -3.95
CA PRO A 149 21.33 8.97 -4.44
C PRO A 149 22.48 9.88 -3.93
N TRP A 150 22.13 11.02 -3.32
CA TRP A 150 23.07 11.95 -2.71
C TRP A 150 23.28 11.70 -1.22
N ARG A 151 22.75 10.60 -0.67
CA ARG A 151 22.85 10.20 0.72
C ARG A 151 23.49 8.83 0.84
N THR A 152 24.22 8.62 1.93
CA THR A 152 24.77 7.31 2.28
C THR A 152 23.66 6.31 2.59
N VAL A 153 24.01 5.03 2.64
CA VAL A 153 23.06 3.95 3.03
C VAL A 153 22.53 4.21 4.44
N ARG A 154 23.36 4.60 5.38
CA ARG A 154 22.99 4.98 6.75
C ARG A 154 21.98 6.13 6.78
N GLU A 155 22.25 7.19 6.03
CA GLU A 155 21.38 8.35 5.96
C GLU A 155 20.02 8.03 5.33
N ASN A 156 19.99 7.15 4.31
CA ASN A 156 18.76 6.67 3.72
C ASN A 156 17.92 5.86 4.72
N VAL A 157 18.52 4.94 5.48
CA VAL A 157 17.85 4.19 6.56
C VAL A 157 17.37 5.13 7.66
N GLY A 158 18.14 6.19 7.95
CA GLY A 158 17.82 7.21 8.94
C GLY A 158 16.74 8.20 8.54
N LEU A 159 16.28 8.22 7.29
CA LEU A 159 15.36 9.23 6.76
C LEU A 159 14.04 9.32 7.55
N GLY A 160 13.43 8.19 7.86
CA GLY A 160 12.19 8.15 8.65
C GLY A 160 12.32 8.74 10.05
N PRO A 161 13.29 8.30 10.87
CA PRO A 161 13.63 8.93 12.15
C PRO A 161 14.00 10.41 12.02
N GLN A 162 14.75 10.80 10.99
CA GLN A 162 15.14 12.19 10.73
C GLN A 162 13.91 13.09 10.48
N ALA A 163 13.00 12.65 9.62
CA ALA A 163 11.77 13.41 9.33
C ALA A 163 10.90 13.66 10.56
N ARG A 164 11.04 12.83 11.60
CA ARG A 164 10.35 12.96 12.90
C ARG A 164 11.16 13.69 13.97
N GLY A 165 12.33 14.23 13.65
CA GLY A 165 13.23 14.86 14.62
C GLY A 165 13.80 13.89 15.66
N ARG A 166 13.85 12.59 15.37
CA ARG A 166 14.25 11.52 16.32
C ARG A 166 15.49 10.74 15.87
N LEU A 167 16.33 11.33 15.02
CA LEU A 167 17.50 10.64 14.45
C LEU A 167 18.44 10.12 15.55
N ALA A 168 18.89 11.00 16.45
CA ALA A 168 19.81 10.64 17.53
C ALA A 168 19.25 9.54 18.45
N ALA A 169 17.96 9.58 18.77
CA ALA A 169 17.32 8.56 19.59
C ALA A 169 17.19 7.19 18.90
N ASN A 170 17.33 7.14 17.57
CA ASN A 170 17.20 5.92 16.78
C ASN A 170 18.52 5.40 16.20
N GLU A 171 19.66 5.99 16.52
CA GLU A 171 20.96 5.61 15.96
C GLU A 171 21.30 4.12 16.16
N ARG A 172 21.03 3.58 17.35
CA ARG A 172 21.21 2.15 17.65
C ARG A 172 20.30 1.26 16.79
N ARG A 173 19.08 1.71 16.53
CA ARG A 173 18.11 0.96 15.69
C ARG A 173 18.53 0.97 14.21
N ILE A 174 19.07 2.10 13.74
CA ILE A 174 19.60 2.21 12.37
C ILE A 174 20.78 1.24 12.20
N THR A 175 21.74 1.24 13.14
CA THR A 175 22.87 0.31 13.11
C THR A 175 22.42 -1.15 13.15
N ALA A 176 21.51 -1.50 14.06
CA ALA A 176 20.97 -2.86 14.15
C ALA A 176 20.22 -3.29 12.89
N ALA A 177 19.50 -2.37 12.24
CA ALA A 177 18.81 -2.65 10.97
C ALA A 177 19.81 -2.94 9.84
N LEU A 178 20.90 -2.17 9.74
CA LEU A 178 21.98 -2.40 8.78
C LEU A 178 22.69 -3.73 9.02
N GLU A 179 22.94 -4.09 10.27
CA GLU A 179 23.51 -5.39 10.65
C GLU A 179 22.58 -6.55 10.26
N LEU A 180 21.28 -6.41 10.54
CA LEU A 180 20.27 -7.44 10.23
C LEU A 180 20.22 -7.80 8.75
N VAL A 181 20.43 -6.81 7.86
CA VAL A 181 20.40 -7.02 6.40
C VAL A 181 21.80 -7.16 5.78
N GLY A 182 22.87 -7.23 6.60
CA GLY A 182 24.26 -7.42 6.14
C GLY A 182 24.85 -6.22 5.42
N LEU A 183 24.33 -5.01 5.65
CA LEU A 183 24.80 -3.77 5.01
C LEU A 183 25.63 -2.87 5.93
N ARG A 184 26.13 -3.38 7.08
CA ARG A 184 26.92 -2.60 8.02
C ARG A 184 28.18 -1.99 7.39
N ASP A 185 28.90 -2.79 6.61
CA ASP A 185 30.16 -2.38 5.99
C ASP A 185 29.96 -1.40 4.81
N PHE A 186 28.73 -1.30 4.31
CA PHE A 186 28.33 -0.37 3.26
C PHE A 186 27.61 0.87 3.80
N ALA A 187 27.59 1.06 5.11
CA ALA A 187 26.81 2.13 5.75
C ALA A 187 27.14 3.53 5.22
N GLU A 188 28.39 3.77 4.89
CA GLU A 188 28.90 5.07 4.42
C GLU A 188 29.08 5.13 2.88
N ALA A 189 28.62 4.12 2.15
CA ALA A 189 28.63 4.12 0.69
C ALA A 189 27.52 5.01 0.09
#